data_d337e4bd2cc61f4980730c6f9b4aef21
#
_entry.id   d337e4bd2cc61f4980730c6f9b4aef21
#
_cell.length_a   1.000
_cell.length_b   1.000
_cell.length_c   1.000
_cell.angle_alpha   90.00
_cell.angle_beta   90.00
_cell.angle_gamma   90.00
#
_symmetry.space_group_name_H-M   'P 1'
#
loop_
_entity.id
_entity.type
_entity.pdbx_description
1 polymer ?
#
loop_
_entity_poly.entity_id
_entity_poly.type
_entity_poly.pdbx_seq_one_letter_code
_entity_poly.pdbx_strand_id
1 'polypeptide(L)'
;MTDVSGLVLAAGAGRRMGQPKADLIVDGERLIDRAVRVLRAGGCDDVVAVVRDGVVYPDARVVVNPEPERGMGSSLRLALAAATGQRAVILLVDTPGIGAPAVRAVLAADSPVVVATYRGRRSHPVAVDRSWWDEVAERAEGDHGARPFFAAHPELVREVECPGDPSDLDTASDLAMWRHEHSRVETCADGQT
;
A
#
# COMPACT_ATOMS: atom_id res chain seq x y z
N MET A 1 5.71 13.38 -18.31
CA MET A 1 4.99 12.59 -17.28
C MET A 1 6.06 12.03 -16.35
N THR A 2 5.92 12.21 -15.05
CA THR A 2 6.88 11.67 -14.08
C THR A 2 6.67 10.16 -14.03
N ASP A 3 7.72 9.37 -14.25
CA ASP A 3 7.70 7.92 -14.16
C ASP A 3 7.48 7.50 -12.70
N VAL A 4 6.38 6.82 -12.41
CA VAL A 4 5.94 6.48 -11.06
C VAL A 4 5.98 4.97 -10.83
N SER A 5 6.71 4.54 -9.81
CA SER A 5 6.68 3.15 -9.33
C SER A 5 5.69 2.98 -8.19
N GLY A 6 4.73 2.07 -8.34
CA GLY A 6 3.88 1.60 -7.25
C GLY A 6 4.55 0.47 -6.46
N LEU A 7 4.54 0.54 -5.14
CA LEU A 7 5.17 -0.45 -4.25
C LEU A 7 4.11 -1.09 -3.36
N VAL A 8 3.87 -2.39 -3.53
CA VAL A 8 2.97 -3.17 -2.66
C VAL A 8 3.81 -3.95 -1.64
N LEU A 9 3.62 -3.66 -0.35
CA LEU A 9 4.27 -4.42 0.73
C LEU A 9 3.34 -5.54 1.17
N ALA A 10 3.66 -6.78 0.77
CA ALA A 10 2.79 -7.94 0.89
C ALA A 10 3.47 -9.18 1.53
N ALA A 11 4.66 -9.02 2.14
CA ALA A 11 5.41 -10.13 2.73
C ALA A 11 4.94 -10.52 4.15
N GLY A 12 3.88 -9.91 4.66
CA GLY A 12 3.33 -10.21 5.98
C GLY A 12 2.78 -11.64 6.08
N ALA A 13 3.14 -12.35 7.17
CA ALA A 13 2.79 -13.76 7.35
C ALA A 13 1.29 -14.03 7.60
N GLY A 14 0.51 -13.00 7.93
CA GLY A 14 -0.92 -13.16 8.24
C GLY A 14 -1.20 -14.15 9.39
N ARG A 15 -0.32 -14.22 10.40
CA ARG A 15 -0.38 -15.24 11.47
C ARG A 15 -1.75 -15.33 12.17
N ARG A 16 -2.42 -14.17 12.38
CA ARG A 16 -3.75 -14.09 13.00
C ARG A 16 -4.87 -14.50 12.04
N MET A 17 -4.60 -14.47 10.73
CA MET A 17 -5.52 -14.88 9.67
C MET A 17 -5.35 -16.34 9.27
N GLY A 18 -4.28 -17.01 9.73
CA GLY A 18 -3.95 -18.39 9.35
C GLY A 18 -3.41 -18.56 7.92
N GLN A 19 -3.26 -17.49 7.16
CA GLN A 19 -2.70 -17.49 5.79
C GLN A 19 -2.09 -16.13 5.45
N PRO A 20 -1.19 -16.05 4.45
CA PRO A 20 -0.63 -14.77 3.99
C PRO A 20 -1.74 -13.80 3.60
N LYS A 21 -1.64 -12.54 4.04
CA LYS A 21 -2.64 -11.51 3.73
C LYS A 21 -2.76 -11.26 2.21
N ALA A 22 -1.67 -11.40 1.47
CA ALA A 22 -1.65 -11.25 0.02
C ALA A 22 -2.69 -12.12 -0.70
N ASP A 23 -2.91 -13.34 -0.21
CA ASP A 23 -3.78 -14.35 -0.81
C ASP A 23 -5.23 -14.31 -0.29
N LEU A 24 -5.51 -13.44 0.68
CA LEU A 24 -6.89 -13.27 1.16
C LEU A 24 -7.79 -12.77 0.04
N ILE A 25 -8.95 -13.44 -0.10
CA ILE A 25 -9.98 -13.03 -1.06
C ILE A 25 -11.00 -12.14 -0.35
N VAL A 26 -11.15 -10.93 -0.86
CA VAL A 26 -12.09 -9.92 -0.40
C VAL A 26 -12.88 -9.45 -1.61
N ASP A 27 -14.21 -9.50 -1.54
CA ASP A 27 -15.12 -9.12 -2.65
C ASP A 27 -14.77 -9.83 -3.99
N GLY A 28 -14.36 -11.12 -3.91
CA GLY A 28 -14.01 -11.94 -5.07
C GLY A 28 -12.61 -11.70 -5.67
N GLU A 29 -11.80 -10.80 -5.10
CA GLU A 29 -10.46 -10.44 -5.59
C GLU A 29 -9.42 -10.68 -4.49
N ARG A 30 -8.22 -11.20 -4.83
CA ARG A 30 -7.11 -11.29 -3.85
C ARG A 30 -6.65 -9.89 -3.48
N LEU A 31 -6.28 -9.68 -2.21
CA LEU A 31 -5.80 -8.38 -1.72
C LEU A 31 -4.61 -7.84 -2.52
N ILE A 32 -3.69 -8.70 -2.93
CA ILE A 32 -2.52 -8.27 -3.71
C ILE A 32 -2.92 -7.82 -5.12
N ASP A 33 -3.83 -8.54 -5.80
CA ASP A 33 -4.31 -8.16 -7.15
C ASP A 33 -5.04 -6.81 -7.07
N ARG A 34 -5.86 -6.62 -6.04
CA ARG A 34 -6.53 -5.35 -5.76
C ARG A 34 -5.54 -4.21 -5.55
N ALA A 35 -4.51 -4.40 -4.73
CA ALA A 35 -3.48 -3.38 -4.48
C ALA A 35 -2.73 -3.00 -5.76
N VAL A 36 -2.33 -3.98 -6.58
CA VAL A 36 -1.70 -3.76 -7.88
C VAL A 36 -2.61 -2.97 -8.82
N ARG A 37 -3.86 -3.38 -8.95
CA ARG A 37 -4.86 -2.70 -9.77
C ARG A 37 -5.11 -1.26 -9.31
N VAL A 38 -5.17 -1.02 -8.00
CA VAL A 38 -5.36 0.32 -7.41
C VAL A 38 -4.18 1.24 -7.77
N LEU A 39 -2.94 0.76 -7.64
CA LEU A 39 -1.75 1.53 -8.00
C LEU A 39 -1.72 1.84 -9.49
N ARG A 40 -1.99 0.86 -10.37
CA ARG A 40 -2.09 1.06 -11.82
C ARG A 40 -3.16 2.09 -12.19
N ALA A 41 -4.37 1.94 -11.67
CA ALA A 41 -5.48 2.87 -11.90
C ALA A 41 -5.23 4.25 -11.27
N GLY A 42 -4.34 4.34 -10.31
CA GLY A 42 -3.90 5.57 -9.66
C GLY A 42 -2.84 6.34 -10.44
N GLY A 43 -2.20 5.73 -11.45
CA GLY A 43 -1.20 6.37 -12.30
C GLY A 43 0.23 5.87 -12.10
N CYS A 44 0.43 4.68 -11.51
CA CYS A 44 1.74 4.05 -11.42
C CYS A 44 2.04 3.27 -12.71
N ASP A 45 3.15 3.61 -13.39
CA ASP A 45 3.57 3.00 -14.65
C ASP A 45 4.19 1.62 -14.45
N ASP A 46 4.91 1.42 -13.35
CA ASP A 46 5.53 0.18 -12.90
C ASP A 46 5.01 -0.18 -11.52
N VAL A 47 4.75 -1.47 -11.26
CA VAL A 47 4.35 -1.93 -9.93
C VAL A 47 5.27 -3.04 -9.46
N VAL A 48 5.86 -2.86 -8.28
CA VAL A 48 6.69 -3.84 -7.58
C VAL A 48 5.90 -4.39 -6.39
N ALA A 49 5.72 -5.71 -6.34
CA ALA A 49 5.09 -6.38 -5.20
C ALA A 49 6.14 -7.18 -4.43
N VAL A 50 6.36 -6.79 -3.16
CA VAL A 50 7.25 -7.52 -2.27
C VAL A 50 6.45 -8.54 -1.47
N VAL A 51 6.76 -9.81 -1.68
CA VAL A 51 6.03 -10.96 -1.15
C VAL A 51 6.92 -11.86 -0.31
N ARG A 52 6.31 -12.78 0.45
CA ARG A 52 7.04 -13.79 1.22
C ARG A 52 7.53 -14.94 0.35
N ASP A 53 6.69 -15.38 -0.59
CA ASP A 53 6.91 -16.54 -1.45
C ASP A 53 6.83 -16.12 -2.91
N GLY A 54 7.48 -16.88 -3.79
CA GLY A 54 7.59 -16.57 -5.21
C GLY A 54 6.33 -16.86 -6.04
N VAL A 55 5.17 -16.39 -5.59
CA VAL A 55 3.93 -16.47 -6.38
C VAL A 55 3.97 -15.42 -7.47
N VAL A 56 3.62 -15.82 -8.70
CA VAL A 56 3.59 -14.90 -9.85
C VAL A 56 2.30 -14.07 -9.82
N TYR A 57 2.45 -12.77 -9.97
CA TYR A 57 1.34 -11.82 -10.13
C TYR A 57 1.50 -11.12 -11.48
N PRO A 58 0.57 -11.37 -12.45
CA PRO A 58 0.77 -11.01 -13.86
C PRO A 58 1.06 -9.53 -14.11
N ASP A 59 0.47 -8.66 -13.30
CA ASP A 59 0.53 -7.20 -13.50
C ASP A 59 1.55 -6.50 -12.60
N ALA A 60 2.40 -7.26 -11.90
CA ALA A 60 3.42 -6.72 -11.01
C ALA A 60 4.76 -7.45 -11.15
N ARG A 61 5.83 -6.73 -10.97
CA ARG A 61 7.18 -7.28 -10.80
C ARG A 61 7.33 -7.78 -9.38
N VAL A 62 7.48 -9.10 -9.23
CA VAL A 62 7.55 -9.75 -7.92
C VAL A 62 8.97 -9.74 -7.39
N VAL A 63 9.12 -9.34 -6.12
CA VAL A 63 10.35 -9.42 -5.35
C VAL A 63 10.09 -10.26 -4.10
N VAL A 64 10.83 -11.33 -3.92
CA VAL A 64 10.73 -12.17 -2.73
C VAL A 64 11.55 -11.56 -1.60
N ASN A 65 10.92 -11.36 -0.43
CA ASN A 65 11.66 -10.97 0.76
C ASN A 65 12.16 -12.24 1.47
N PRO A 66 13.47 -12.47 1.56
CA PRO A 66 14.02 -13.67 2.20
C PRO A 66 13.95 -13.61 3.73
N GLU A 67 13.75 -12.42 4.32
CA GLU A 67 13.73 -12.19 5.76
C GLU A 67 12.50 -11.36 6.19
N PRO A 68 11.27 -11.81 5.89
CA PRO A 68 10.07 -11.02 6.16
C PRO A 68 9.78 -10.82 7.66
N GLU A 69 10.38 -11.66 8.52
CA GLU A 69 10.31 -11.54 9.98
C GLU A 69 11.08 -10.32 10.53
N ARG A 70 11.96 -9.71 9.73
CA ARG A 70 12.61 -8.43 10.07
C ARG A 70 11.67 -7.23 9.98
N GLY A 71 10.40 -7.49 9.66
CA GLY A 71 9.35 -6.49 9.62
C GLY A 71 9.23 -5.74 8.29
N MET A 72 8.31 -4.78 8.27
CA MET A 72 7.95 -3.99 7.09
C MET A 72 9.13 -3.25 6.46
N GLY A 73 10.09 -2.79 7.27
CA GLY A 73 11.28 -2.07 6.79
C GLY A 73 12.12 -2.90 5.82
N SER A 74 12.23 -4.23 6.02
CA SER A 74 12.95 -5.11 5.10
C SER A 74 12.27 -5.17 3.73
N SER A 75 10.94 -5.24 3.70
CA SER A 75 10.15 -5.22 2.46
C SER A 75 10.25 -3.88 1.74
N LEU A 76 10.23 -2.77 2.50
CA LEU A 76 10.34 -1.42 1.92
C LEU A 76 11.68 -1.21 1.25
N ARG A 77 12.80 -1.64 1.86
CA ARG A 77 14.14 -1.58 1.25
C ARG A 77 14.20 -2.34 -0.08
N LEU A 78 13.68 -3.56 -0.12
CA LEU A 78 13.64 -4.37 -1.33
C LEU A 78 12.78 -3.73 -2.43
N ALA A 79 11.62 -3.16 -2.05
CA ALA A 79 10.73 -2.49 -2.98
C ALA A 79 11.42 -1.28 -3.62
N LEU A 80 12.03 -0.40 -2.82
CA LEU A 80 12.75 0.79 -3.30
C LEU A 80 13.95 0.41 -4.19
N ALA A 81 14.72 -0.61 -3.81
CA ALA A 81 15.86 -1.10 -4.60
C ALA A 81 15.43 -1.66 -5.97
N ALA A 82 14.23 -2.23 -6.07
CA ALA A 82 13.69 -2.76 -7.31
C ALA A 82 12.96 -1.70 -8.17
N ALA A 83 12.52 -0.61 -7.60
CA ALA A 83 11.78 0.44 -8.30
C ALA A 83 12.66 1.22 -9.29
N THR A 84 12.06 1.65 -10.41
CA THR A 84 12.77 2.35 -11.50
C THR A 84 12.34 3.80 -11.69
N GLY A 85 11.16 4.17 -11.20
CA GLY A 85 10.57 5.50 -11.38
C GLY A 85 11.31 6.63 -10.67
N GLN A 86 10.85 7.86 -10.89
CA GLN A 86 11.32 9.07 -10.22
C GLN A 86 10.55 9.37 -8.93
N ARG A 87 9.42 8.70 -8.74
CA ARG A 87 8.58 8.79 -7.56
C ARG A 87 8.04 7.41 -7.20
N ALA A 88 8.03 7.05 -5.93
CA ALA A 88 7.44 5.82 -5.44
C ALA A 88 6.12 6.08 -4.71
N VAL A 89 5.11 5.24 -4.94
CA VAL A 89 3.88 5.22 -4.14
C VAL A 89 3.80 3.90 -3.38
N ILE A 90 3.84 3.97 -2.07
CA ILE A 90 3.84 2.81 -1.17
C ILE A 90 2.41 2.53 -0.72
N LEU A 91 1.96 1.29 -0.88
CA LEU A 91 0.67 0.78 -0.42
C LEU A 91 0.85 -0.52 0.35
N LEU A 92 0.08 -0.69 1.42
CA LEU A 92 0.02 -1.96 2.15
C LEU A 92 -1.07 -2.85 1.54
N VAL A 93 -0.78 -4.16 1.48
CA VAL A 93 -1.71 -5.14 0.90
C VAL A 93 -3.00 -5.31 1.70
N ASP A 94 -2.98 -5.01 2.99
CA ASP A 94 -4.05 -5.28 3.94
C ASP A 94 -5.03 -4.11 4.16
N THR A 95 -4.96 -3.08 3.33
CA THR A 95 -5.84 -1.91 3.38
C THR A 95 -6.79 -1.84 2.17
N PRO A 96 -7.76 -2.77 2.04
CA PRO A 96 -8.59 -2.90 0.82
C PRO A 96 -9.50 -1.70 0.55
N GLY A 97 -9.79 -0.87 1.54
CA GLY A 97 -10.62 0.33 1.39
C GLY A 97 -9.92 1.53 0.77
N ILE A 98 -8.59 1.42 0.54
CA ILE A 98 -7.85 2.45 -0.17
C ILE A 98 -7.99 2.23 -1.69
N GLY A 99 -8.50 3.24 -2.38
CA GLY A 99 -8.73 3.19 -3.83
C GLY A 99 -7.80 4.07 -4.64
N ALA A 100 -7.87 3.95 -5.97
CA ALA A 100 -7.11 4.78 -6.92
C ALA A 100 -7.26 6.31 -6.73
N PRO A 101 -8.40 6.86 -6.25
CA PRO A 101 -8.50 8.28 -5.94
C PRO A 101 -7.49 8.75 -4.88
N ALA A 102 -7.20 7.93 -3.85
CA ALA A 102 -6.20 8.26 -2.84
C ALA A 102 -4.77 8.28 -3.43
N VAL A 103 -4.45 7.33 -4.31
CA VAL A 103 -3.17 7.29 -5.04
C VAL A 103 -3.01 8.56 -5.90
N ARG A 104 -4.04 8.94 -6.65
CA ARG A 104 -4.01 10.19 -7.44
C ARG A 104 -3.86 11.43 -6.58
N ALA A 105 -4.50 11.47 -5.42
CA ALA A 105 -4.42 12.62 -4.51
C ALA A 105 -2.99 12.85 -3.99
N VAL A 106 -2.29 11.77 -3.57
CA VAL A 106 -0.90 11.91 -3.11
C VAL A 106 0.07 12.21 -4.25
N LEU A 107 -0.21 11.73 -5.47
CA LEU A 107 0.61 12.04 -6.64
C LEU A 107 0.43 13.48 -7.15
N ALA A 108 -0.74 14.07 -6.96
CA ALA A 108 -1.03 15.44 -7.37
C ALA A 108 -0.40 16.50 -6.46
N ALA A 109 0.03 16.13 -5.26
CA ALA A 109 0.63 17.07 -4.32
C ALA A 109 2.11 17.30 -4.65
N ASP A 110 2.47 18.58 -4.74
CA ASP A 110 3.85 19.03 -4.98
C ASP A 110 4.62 19.06 -3.64
N SER A 111 5.25 17.95 -3.31
CA SER A 111 6.13 17.80 -2.14
C SER A 111 6.99 16.55 -2.28
N PRO A 112 8.24 16.55 -1.79
CA PRO A 112 9.12 15.38 -1.86
C PRO A 112 8.55 14.15 -1.18
N VAL A 113 7.78 14.34 -0.11
CA VAL A 113 7.10 13.29 0.64
C VAL A 113 5.65 13.68 0.88
N VAL A 114 4.73 12.82 0.46
CA VAL A 114 3.29 13.03 0.66
C VAL A 114 2.71 11.84 1.39
N VAL A 115 2.01 12.09 2.50
CA VAL A 115 1.36 11.07 3.32
C VAL A 115 -0.15 11.28 3.27
N ALA A 116 -0.88 10.25 2.90
CA ALA A 116 -2.33 10.27 2.97
C ALA A 116 -2.82 10.39 4.42
N THR A 117 -3.85 11.19 4.62
CA THR A 117 -4.59 11.23 5.89
C THR A 117 -6.05 10.87 5.66
N TYR A 118 -6.65 10.31 6.68
CA TYR A 118 -8.07 9.97 6.73
C TYR A 118 -8.60 10.44 8.09
N ARG A 119 -9.50 11.43 8.06
CA ARG A 119 -10.02 12.05 9.30
C ARG A 119 -8.88 12.55 10.21
N GLY A 120 -7.84 13.15 9.60
CA GLY A 120 -6.67 13.68 10.30
C GLY A 120 -5.67 12.65 10.84
N ARG A 121 -5.80 11.36 10.47
CA ARG A 121 -4.86 10.30 10.86
C ARG A 121 -4.05 9.86 9.64
N ARG A 122 -2.71 9.88 9.78
CA ARG A 122 -1.78 9.42 8.74
C ARG A 122 -1.94 7.94 8.42
N SER A 123 -1.97 7.61 7.13
CA SER A 123 -1.97 6.22 6.63
C SER A 123 -1.34 6.15 5.23
N HIS A 124 -1.58 5.06 4.51
CA HIS A 124 -1.21 4.87 3.13
C HIS A 124 -2.30 5.43 2.19
N PRO A 125 -1.98 5.70 0.91
CA PRO A 125 -0.67 5.58 0.31
C PRO A 125 0.31 6.68 0.76
N VAL A 126 1.60 6.39 0.62
CA VAL A 126 2.67 7.37 0.84
C VAL A 126 3.45 7.53 -0.46
N ALA A 127 3.63 8.76 -0.93
CA ALA A 127 4.48 9.06 -2.08
C ALA A 127 5.83 9.62 -1.62
N VAL A 128 6.92 9.18 -2.27
CA VAL A 128 8.29 9.61 -1.95
C VAL A 128 9.07 9.82 -3.25
N ASP A 129 9.71 10.97 -3.41
CA ASP A 129 10.58 11.27 -4.53
C ASP A 129 11.89 10.46 -4.47
N ARG A 130 12.42 10.10 -5.64
CA ARG A 130 13.60 9.24 -5.78
C ARG A 130 14.82 9.76 -5.01
N SER A 131 15.01 11.06 -4.92
CA SER A 131 16.12 11.68 -4.19
C SER A 131 16.19 11.30 -2.71
N TRP A 132 15.12 10.78 -2.14
CA TRP A 132 15.02 10.41 -0.73
C TRP A 132 14.97 8.89 -0.49
N TRP A 133 14.96 8.06 -1.54
CA TRP A 133 14.80 6.61 -1.39
C TRP A 133 15.91 5.95 -0.59
N ASP A 134 17.15 6.38 -0.80
CA ASP A 134 18.30 5.81 -0.09
C ASP A 134 18.19 6.08 1.42
N GLU A 135 17.86 7.31 1.82
CA GLU A 135 17.68 7.65 3.23
C GLU A 135 16.46 7.01 3.85
N VAL A 136 15.34 6.92 3.11
CA VAL A 136 14.15 6.17 3.55
C VAL A 136 14.50 4.70 3.77
N ALA A 137 15.24 4.08 2.85
CA ALA A 137 15.65 2.68 2.95
C ALA A 137 16.62 2.47 4.12
N GLU A 138 17.58 3.38 4.35
CA GLU A 138 18.53 3.33 5.46
C GLU A 138 17.83 3.38 6.82
N ARG A 139 16.83 4.27 6.96
CA ARG A 139 16.08 4.46 8.20
C ARG A 139 14.91 3.47 8.40
N ALA A 140 14.57 2.71 7.36
CA ALA A 140 13.48 1.74 7.45
C ALA A 140 13.84 0.59 8.38
N GLU A 141 13.16 0.47 9.52
CA GLU A 141 13.45 -0.52 10.56
C GLU A 141 12.17 -1.19 11.07
N GLY A 142 12.26 -2.49 11.33
CA GLY A 142 11.20 -3.29 11.93
C GLY A 142 9.85 -3.06 11.27
N ASP A 143 8.80 -2.96 12.06
CA ASP A 143 7.43 -2.70 11.58
C ASP A 143 7.09 -1.20 11.44
N HIS A 144 8.09 -0.33 11.64
CA HIS A 144 7.89 1.12 11.53
C HIS A 144 7.93 1.62 10.07
N GLY A 145 8.51 0.83 9.15
CA GLY A 145 8.63 1.20 7.73
C GLY A 145 9.35 2.55 7.57
N ALA A 146 8.72 3.49 6.85
CA ALA A 146 9.28 4.83 6.61
C ALA A 146 9.06 5.84 7.76
N ARG A 147 8.36 5.48 8.84
CA ARG A 147 8.05 6.42 9.95
C ARG A 147 9.27 7.08 10.58
N PRO A 148 10.42 6.40 10.79
CA PRO A 148 11.63 7.04 11.33
C PRO A 148 12.15 8.16 10.42
N PHE A 149 12.05 7.99 9.09
CA PHE A 149 12.40 9.04 8.13
C PHE A 149 11.46 10.26 8.28
N PHE A 150 10.14 10.05 8.37
CA PHE A 150 9.18 11.15 8.53
C PHE A 150 9.37 11.92 9.84
N ALA A 151 9.80 11.24 10.91
CA ALA A 151 10.10 11.87 12.18
C ALA A 151 11.37 12.71 12.12
N ALA A 152 12.36 12.30 11.32
CA ALA A 152 13.62 13.03 11.12
C ALA A 152 13.46 14.26 10.19
N HIS A 153 12.50 14.21 9.26
CA HIS A 153 12.28 15.23 8.23
C HIS A 153 10.83 15.70 8.16
N PRO A 154 10.26 16.24 9.25
CA PRO A 154 8.87 16.69 9.26
C PRO A 154 8.59 17.81 8.24
N GLU A 155 9.60 18.61 7.90
CA GLU A 155 9.54 19.70 6.93
C GLU A 155 9.32 19.23 5.48
N LEU A 156 9.70 17.98 5.16
CA LEU A 156 9.51 17.38 3.84
C LEU A 156 8.13 16.76 3.67
N VAL A 157 7.42 16.51 4.78
CA VAL A 157 6.18 15.75 4.79
C VAL A 157 4.98 16.66 4.58
N ARG A 158 4.27 16.45 3.48
CA ARG A 158 2.95 17.04 3.22
C ARG A 158 1.86 16.01 3.48
N GLU A 159 0.89 16.38 4.30
CA GLU A 159 -0.31 15.59 4.52
C GLU A 159 -1.40 15.96 3.52
N VAL A 160 -2.09 14.94 3.00
CA VAL A 160 -3.20 15.10 2.05
C VAL A 160 -4.37 14.26 2.52
N GLU A 161 -5.51 14.91 2.77
CA GLU A 161 -6.75 14.20 3.12
C GLU A 161 -7.26 13.44 1.91
N CYS A 162 -7.47 12.15 2.07
CA CYS A 162 -7.80 11.21 1.00
C CYS A 162 -9.17 10.56 1.22
N PRO A 163 -9.89 10.23 0.15
CA PRO A 163 -11.09 9.42 0.25
C PRO A 163 -10.76 7.94 0.45
N GLY A 164 -11.64 7.21 1.13
CA GLY A 164 -11.54 5.77 1.36
C GLY A 164 -11.48 5.40 2.84
N ASP A 165 -11.24 4.12 3.09
CA ASP A 165 -11.10 3.56 4.42
C ASP A 165 -9.68 2.98 4.59
N PRO A 166 -8.86 3.52 5.49
CA PRO A 166 -7.50 3.05 5.74
C PRO A 166 -7.44 1.85 6.69
N SER A 167 -8.58 1.28 7.09
CA SER A 167 -8.64 0.14 8.01
C SER A 167 -7.92 -1.06 7.43
N ASP A 168 -7.05 -1.66 8.24
CA ASP A 168 -6.31 -2.87 7.92
C ASP A 168 -7.11 -4.13 8.30
N LEU A 169 -6.95 -5.18 7.52
CA LEU A 169 -7.50 -6.50 7.80
C LEU A 169 -6.45 -7.36 8.52
N ASP A 170 -6.49 -7.35 9.85
CA ASP A 170 -5.53 -8.07 10.70
C ASP A 170 -6.05 -9.41 11.23
N THR A 171 -7.37 -9.50 11.41
CA THR A 171 -8.03 -10.66 12.03
C THR A 171 -9.21 -11.16 11.19
N ALA A 172 -9.64 -12.40 11.46
CA ALA A 172 -10.88 -12.95 10.86
C ALA A 172 -12.11 -12.10 11.20
N SER A 173 -12.11 -11.42 12.36
CA SER A 173 -13.17 -10.50 12.76
C SER A 173 -13.20 -9.26 11.86
N ASP A 174 -12.04 -8.69 11.52
CA ASP A 174 -11.95 -7.53 10.63
C ASP A 174 -12.49 -7.88 9.24
N LEU A 175 -12.12 -9.07 8.73
CA LEU A 175 -12.65 -9.57 7.47
C LEU A 175 -14.17 -9.77 7.49
N ALA A 176 -14.71 -10.28 8.61
CA ALA A 176 -16.15 -10.46 8.77
C ALA A 176 -16.89 -9.11 8.82
N MET A 177 -16.34 -8.12 9.54
CA MET A 177 -16.88 -6.76 9.58
C MET A 177 -16.83 -6.10 8.20
N TRP A 178 -15.69 -6.20 7.51
CA TRP A 178 -15.54 -5.69 6.14
C TRP A 178 -16.65 -6.23 5.22
N ARG A 179 -16.83 -7.54 5.19
CA ARG A 179 -17.85 -8.18 4.35
C ARG A 179 -19.26 -7.69 4.69
N HIS A 180 -19.57 -7.52 5.99
CA HIS A 180 -20.87 -7.04 6.43
C HIS A 180 -21.15 -5.60 5.97
N GLU A 181 -20.16 -4.72 6.04
CA GLU A 181 -20.29 -3.31 5.65
C GLU A 181 -20.44 -3.15 4.14
N HIS A 182 -19.67 -3.92 3.36
CA HIS A 182 -19.63 -3.81 1.90
C HIS A 182 -20.76 -4.58 1.20
N SER A 183 -21.30 -5.65 1.80
CA SER A 183 -22.50 -6.36 1.27
C SER A 183 -23.75 -5.48 1.28
N ARG A 184 -23.81 -4.43 2.10
CA ARG A 184 -24.96 -3.52 2.16
C ARG A 184 -25.00 -2.50 1.02
N VAL A 185 -23.86 -2.25 0.38
CA VAL A 185 -23.77 -1.25 -0.70
C VAL A 185 -24.35 -1.79 -2.00
N GLU A 186 -24.21 -3.10 -2.28
CA GLU A 186 -24.73 -3.73 -3.49
C GLU A 186 -26.28 -3.80 -3.53
N THR A 187 -26.93 -3.96 -2.38
CA THR A 187 -28.40 -4.04 -2.30
C THR A 187 -29.12 -2.70 -2.51
N CYS A 188 -28.43 -1.57 -2.46
CA CYS A 188 -29.07 -0.26 -2.72
C CYS A 188 -28.97 0.19 -4.19
N ALA A 189 -28.18 -0.46 -5.04
CA ALA A 189 -28.02 -0.08 -6.44
C ALA A 189 -29.13 -0.67 -7.36
N ASP A 190 -29.80 -1.75 -6.95
CA ASP A 190 -30.79 -2.46 -7.78
C ASP A 190 -32.25 -2.06 -7.52
N GLY A 191 -32.48 -1.00 -6.75
CA GLY A 191 -33.82 -0.58 -6.28
C GLY A 191 -34.46 0.62 -6.99
N GLN A 192 -33.98 1.06 -8.16
CA GLN A 192 -34.65 2.12 -8.94
C GLN A 192 -34.76 1.74 -10.42
N THR A 193 -35.83 1.06 -10.75
CA THR A 193 -36.44 1.06 -12.08
C THR A 193 -37.89 1.56 -11.96
#